data_1ea85e54cd93af4b5f5da7951e05db40
#
_entry.id   1ea85e54cd93af4b5f5da7951e05db40
#
_cell.length_a   1.000
_cell.length_b   1.000
_cell.length_c   1.000
_cell.angle_alpha   90.00
_cell.angle_beta   90.00
_cell.angle_gamma   90.00
#
_symmetry.space_group_name_H-M   'P 1'
#
loop_
_entity.id
_entity.type
_entity.pdbx_description
1 polymer ?
#
loop_
_entity_poly.entity_id
_entity_poly.type
_entity_poly.pdbx_seq_one_letter_code
_entity_poly.pdbx_strand_id
1 'polypeptide(L)'
;MGWFSNPKGRENTHTQKGYKTMPKKLLDVVYVLKPDIEPEELRYSLRSVEANFPCRKVWFVGSVPQGFKPDGAIKHTQTGNNKWNLIKSSMWEVIGCEDITDDFFWFNDDFFIMKPCDTENFINFVDGTLERRIQELHSESGMNPYTRTLFKAQQELISMHYPEMNYDVHLPMLFNKKLVENSINKCSSPQMRSVYGNINRIEYRVHPDVKVYDLESIPDYDYLSTNEKTFSSGKVGEYIRQTFDKPSRFEV
;
A
#
# COMPACT_ATOMS: atom_id res chain seq x y z
N MET A 1 66.59 -35.91 -17.90
CA MET A 1 65.68 -36.88 -18.55
C MET A 1 64.68 -37.35 -17.52
N GLY A 2 63.46 -36.98 -17.64
CA GLY A 2 62.37 -37.38 -16.74
C GLY A 2 61.04 -36.83 -17.27
N TRP A 3 60.31 -37.71 -17.93
CA TRP A 3 59.00 -37.45 -18.53
C TRP A 3 57.93 -37.47 -17.42
N PHE A 4 57.14 -36.42 -17.22
CA PHE A 4 55.91 -36.47 -16.47
C PHE A 4 54.71 -36.34 -17.41
N SER A 5 53.95 -37.41 -17.48
CA SER A 5 52.71 -37.57 -18.18
C SER A 5 51.58 -36.81 -17.48
N ASN A 6 50.84 -36.03 -18.25
CA ASN A 6 49.66 -35.27 -17.86
C ASN A 6 48.43 -36.21 -17.75
N PRO A 7 47.69 -36.24 -16.62
CA PRO A 7 46.45 -36.99 -16.55
C PRO A 7 45.30 -36.14 -17.09
N LYS A 8 44.55 -36.71 -18.02
CA LYS A 8 43.34 -36.20 -18.65
C LYS A 8 42.30 -35.74 -17.62
N GLY A 9 41.87 -34.48 -17.73
CA GLY A 9 40.75 -33.95 -16.99
C GLY A 9 39.45 -34.66 -17.33
N ARG A 10 38.72 -35.10 -16.29
CA ARG A 10 37.32 -35.52 -16.42
C ARG A 10 36.46 -34.26 -16.53
N GLU A 11 35.78 -34.10 -17.65
CA GLU A 11 34.67 -33.13 -17.78
C GLU A 11 33.50 -33.60 -16.91
N ASN A 12 33.28 -32.87 -15.81
CA ASN A 12 32.04 -32.99 -15.04
C ASN A 12 30.95 -32.20 -15.74
N THR A 13 30.13 -32.87 -16.55
CA THR A 13 28.87 -32.32 -17.04
C THR A 13 27.87 -32.28 -15.90
N HIS A 14 27.85 -31.17 -15.16
CA HIS A 14 26.72 -30.86 -14.27
C HIS A 14 25.50 -30.48 -15.11
N THR A 15 24.62 -31.45 -15.31
CA THR A 15 23.26 -31.22 -15.79
C THR A 15 22.55 -30.34 -14.76
N GLN A 16 22.43 -29.04 -15.03
CA GLN A 16 21.53 -28.18 -14.27
C GLN A 16 20.10 -28.69 -14.45
N LYS A 17 19.57 -29.34 -13.41
CA LYS A 17 18.14 -29.62 -13.32
C LYS A 17 17.45 -28.25 -13.31
N GLY A 18 16.77 -27.90 -14.39
CA GLY A 18 15.93 -26.71 -14.48
C GLY A 18 14.90 -26.74 -13.35
N TYR A 19 15.09 -25.87 -12.38
CA TYR A 19 14.04 -25.55 -11.41
C TYR A 19 12.89 -24.96 -12.21
N LYS A 20 11.79 -25.72 -12.36
CA LYS A 20 10.52 -25.14 -12.79
C LYS A 20 10.16 -24.10 -11.75
N THR A 21 10.34 -22.83 -12.08
CA THR A 21 9.79 -21.73 -11.30
C THR A 21 8.29 -21.93 -11.25
N MET A 22 7.73 -22.15 -10.06
CA MET A 22 6.28 -22.19 -9.88
C MET A 22 5.70 -20.87 -10.37
N PRO A 23 4.53 -20.86 -11.03
CA PRO A 23 3.93 -19.62 -11.46
C PRO A 23 3.73 -18.70 -10.26
N LYS A 24 4.23 -17.49 -10.40
CA LYS A 24 4.16 -16.44 -9.39
C LYS A 24 2.71 -16.18 -8.99
N LYS A 25 2.39 -16.24 -7.69
CA LYS A 25 1.04 -16.00 -7.18
C LYS A 25 0.83 -14.49 -7.09
N LEU A 26 0.20 -13.89 -8.10
CA LEU A 26 -0.22 -12.49 -8.04
C LEU A 26 -1.30 -12.31 -6.96
N LEU A 27 -1.21 -11.23 -6.20
CA LEU A 27 -2.16 -10.83 -5.16
C LEU A 27 -3.13 -9.77 -5.68
N ASP A 28 -4.21 -9.59 -4.96
CA ASP A 28 -5.18 -8.55 -5.28
C ASP A 28 -4.76 -7.18 -4.74
N VAL A 29 -5.18 -6.15 -5.44
CA VAL A 29 -5.15 -4.75 -5.00
C VAL A 29 -6.54 -4.35 -4.56
N VAL A 30 -6.66 -3.75 -3.38
CA VAL A 30 -7.93 -3.30 -2.80
C VAL A 30 -7.88 -1.80 -2.56
N TYR A 31 -8.76 -1.07 -3.23
CA TYR A 31 -9.02 0.34 -2.97
C TYR A 31 -10.23 0.48 -2.06
N VAL A 32 -10.06 1.15 -0.92
CA VAL A 32 -11.17 1.53 -0.03
C VAL A 32 -11.60 2.95 -0.38
N LEU A 33 -12.75 3.08 -1.01
CA LEU A 33 -13.22 4.32 -1.60
C LEU A 33 -14.41 4.91 -0.82
N LYS A 34 -14.32 6.20 -0.48
CA LYS A 34 -15.44 6.97 0.09
C LYS A 34 -16.49 7.27 -0.98
N PRO A 35 -17.75 7.61 -0.60
CA PRO A 35 -18.82 7.88 -1.56
C PRO A 35 -18.52 9.00 -2.56
N ASP A 36 -17.95 10.10 -2.10
CA ASP A 36 -17.76 11.33 -2.89
C ASP A 36 -16.27 11.53 -3.20
N ILE A 37 -15.66 10.50 -3.81
CA ILE A 37 -14.26 10.57 -4.20
C ILE A 37 -14.09 11.41 -5.47
N GLU A 38 -13.03 12.24 -5.50
CA GLU A 38 -12.59 12.88 -6.72
C GLU A 38 -12.00 11.84 -7.68
N PRO A 39 -12.60 11.66 -8.86
CA PRO A 39 -12.24 10.54 -9.72
C PRO A 39 -10.87 10.69 -10.39
N GLU A 40 -10.30 11.90 -10.45
CA GLU A 40 -9.06 12.15 -11.19
C GLU A 40 -7.82 11.52 -10.53
N GLU A 41 -7.63 11.65 -9.21
CA GLU A 41 -6.50 11.00 -8.54
C GLU A 41 -6.62 9.47 -8.68
N LEU A 42 -7.80 8.91 -8.45
CA LEU A 42 -8.06 7.48 -8.63
C LEU A 42 -7.74 7.00 -10.07
N ARG A 43 -8.11 7.79 -11.08
CA ARG A 43 -7.85 7.48 -12.49
C ARG A 43 -6.36 7.25 -12.74
N TYR A 44 -5.53 8.17 -12.32
CA TYR A 44 -4.09 8.08 -12.54
C TYR A 44 -3.41 7.10 -11.58
N SER A 45 -3.95 6.90 -10.38
CA SER A 45 -3.55 5.80 -9.50
C SER A 45 -3.72 4.44 -10.19
N LEU A 46 -4.89 4.18 -10.77
CA LEU A 46 -5.19 2.95 -11.51
C LEU A 46 -4.30 2.76 -12.74
N ARG A 47 -4.02 3.83 -13.49
CA ARG A 47 -3.09 3.81 -14.63
C ARG A 47 -1.68 3.44 -14.18
N SER A 48 -1.23 3.99 -13.04
CA SER A 48 0.08 3.67 -12.47
C SER A 48 0.16 2.22 -11.98
N VAL A 49 -0.91 1.70 -11.39
CA VAL A 49 -1.02 0.30 -10.98
C VAL A 49 -0.96 -0.63 -12.19
N GLU A 50 -1.72 -0.34 -13.25
CA GLU A 50 -1.68 -1.15 -14.47
C GLU A 50 -0.30 -1.17 -15.12
N ALA A 51 0.41 -0.02 -15.11
CA ALA A 51 1.72 0.10 -15.72
C ALA A 51 2.84 -0.56 -14.89
N ASN A 52 2.79 -0.45 -13.55
CA ASN A 52 3.96 -0.66 -12.71
C ASN A 52 3.74 -1.62 -11.53
N PHE A 53 2.52 -2.09 -11.27
CA PHE A 53 2.21 -2.91 -10.09
C PHE A 53 1.54 -4.23 -10.48
N PRO A 54 2.30 -5.31 -10.73
CA PRO A 54 1.73 -6.61 -11.08
C PRO A 54 0.76 -7.12 -10.02
N CYS A 55 -0.51 -7.31 -10.38
CA CYS A 55 -1.55 -7.80 -9.50
C CYS A 55 -2.52 -8.76 -10.22
N ARG A 56 -3.28 -9.56 -9.43
CA ARG A 56 -4.28 -10.49 -9.97
C ARG A 56 -5.55 -9.76 -10.40
N LYS A 57 -6.14 -9.00 -9.49
CA LYS A 57 -7.36 -8.22 -9.67
C LYS A 57 -7.26 -6.91 -8.90
N VAL A 58 -8.00 -5.91 -9.36
CA VAL A 58 -8.24 -4.66 -8.64
C VAL A 58 -9.67 -4.64 -8.14
N TRP A 59 -9.84 -4.42 -6.85
CA TRP A 59 -11.11 -4.37 -6.15
C TRP A 59 -11.41 -2.98 -5.63
N PHE A 60 -12.66 -2.56 -5.78
CA PHE A 60 -13.19 -1.37 -5.10
C PHE A 60 -14.10 -1.79 -3.95
N VAL A 61 -13.87 -1.24 -2.76
CA VAL A 61 -14.66 -1.49 -1.56
C VAL A 61 -15.23 -0.17 -1.06
N GLY A 62 -16.54 -0.09 -0.96
CA GLY A 62 -17.30 1.12 -0.65
C GLY A 62 -18.02 1.67 -1.87
N SER A 63 -17.46 2.68 -2.53
CA SER A 63 -18.04 3.30 -3.73
C SER A 63 -17.43 2.75 -5.02
N VAL A 64 -18.21 2.80 -6.11
CA VAL A 64 -17.72 2.63 -7.48
C VAL A 64 -18.05 3.92 -8.24
N PRO A 65 -17.07 4.82 -8.41
CA PRO A 65 -17.31 6.08 -9.11
C PRO A 65 -17.72 5.87 -10.57
N GLN A 66 -18.49 6.80 -11.12
CA GLN A 66 -18.86 6.76 -12.53
C GLN A 66 -17.62 6.84 -13.42
N GLY A 67 -17.60 6.09 -14.51
CA GLY A 67 -16.48 6.06 -15.46
C GLY A 67 -15.40 5.04 -15.10
N PHE A 68 -15.65 4.16 -14.11
CA PHE A 68 -14.73 3.10 -13.73
C PHE A 68 -15.36 1.72 -13.69
N LYS A 69 -14.56 0.71 -14.02
CA LYS A 69 -14.91 -0.70 -13.98
C LYS A 69 -13.77 -1.52 -13.39
N PRO A 70 -13.73 -1.71 -12.07
CA PRO A 70 -12.75 -2.60 -11.42
C PRO A 70 -13.00 -4.07 -11.80
N ASP A 71 -12.05 -4.96 -11.51
CA ASP A 71 -12.21 -6.41 -11.69
C ASP A 71 -13.23 -7.00 -10.71
N GLY A 72 -13.40 -6.36 -9.53
CA GLY A 72 -14.40 -6.71 -8.54
C GLY A 72 -14.81 -5.49 -7.72
N ALA A 73 -16.02 -5.52 -7.16
CA ALA A 73 -16.51 -4.46 -6.32
C ALA A 73 -17.35 -4.99 -5.18
N ILE A 74 -17.10 -4.49 -3.97
CA ILE A 74 -17.94 -4.69 -2.80
C ILE A 74 -18.60 -3.36 -2.47
N LYS A 75 -19.87 -3.21 -2.89
CA LYS A 75 -20.66 -2.03 -2.57
C LYS A 75 -21.03 -2.07 -1.10
N HIS A 76 -20.55 -1.14 -0.35
CA HIS A 76 -20.80 -1.03 1.08
C HIS A 76 -21.37 0.34 1.40
N THR A 77 -22.56 0.37 1.99
CA THR A 77 -23.15 1.62 2.46
C THR A 77 -22.39 2.08 3.70
N GLN A 78 -21.51 3.02 3.49
CA GLN A 78 -20.77 3.65 4.57
C GLN A 78 -21.71 4.55 5.36
N THR A 79 -22.04 4.16 6.59
CA THR A 79 -22.90 4.94 7.47
C THR A 79 -22.07 5.77 8.44
N GLY A 80 -22.34 7.08 8.48
CA GLY A 80 -21.72 8.01 9.42
C GLY A 80 -20.59 8.87 8.82
N ASN A 81 -20.26 9.98 9.50
CA ASN A 81 -19.33 11.00 9.02
C ASN A 81 -17.88 10.75 9.46
N ASN A 82 -17.57 9.62 10.08
CA ASN A 82 -16.24 9.32 10.59
C ASN A 82 -15.47 8.42 9.61
N LYS A 83 -14.56 9.02 8.83
CA LYS A 83 -13.76 8.32 7.83
C LYS A 83 -13.02 7.08 8.36
N TRP A 84 -12.62 7.08 9.61
CA TRP A 84 -11.89 5.95 10.19
C TRP A 84 -12.78 4.76 10.50
N ASN A 85 -14.04 5.00 10.91
CA ASN A 85 -15.03 3.92 11.06
C ASN A 85 -15.36 3.32 9.69
N LEU A 86 -15.40 4.14 8.64
CA LEU A 86 -15.61 3.69 7.27
C LEU A 86 -14.49 2.74 6.82
N ILE A 87 -13.23 3.07 7.08
CA ILE A 87 -12.10 2.21 6.77
C ILE A 87 -12.23 0.87 7.51
N LYS A 88 -12.52 0.89 8.80
CA LYS A 88 -12.63 -0.32 9.62
C LYS A 88 -13.78 -1.22 9.16
N SER A 89 -14.95 -0.65 8.84
CA SER A 89 -16.08 -1.40 8.30
C SER A 89 -15.77 -2.00 6.93
N SER A 90 -15.11 -1.23 6.05
CA SER A 90 -14.68 -1.73 4.74
C SER A 90 -13.68 -2.88 4.85
N MET A 91 -12.81 -2.89 5.86
CA MET A 91 -11.92 -4.03 6.10
C MET A 91 -12.67 -5.30 6.50
N TRP A 92 -13.77 -5.20 7.23
CA TRP A 92 -14.62 -6.36 7.50
C TRP A 92 -15.22 -6.95 6.22
N GLU A 93 -15.64 -6.12 5.28
CA GLU A 93 -16.12 -6.58 3.97
C GLU A 93 -15.03 -7.29 3.18
N VAL A 94 -13.79 -6.78 3.21
CA VAL A 94 -12.63 -7.43 2.57
C VAL A 94 -12.33 -8.79 3.21
N ILE A 95 -12.37 -8.89 4.54
CA ILE A 95 -12.12 -10.14 5.27
C ILE A 95 -13.16 -11.19 4.89
N GLY A 96 -14.44 -10.81 4.79
CA GLY A 96 -15.55 -11.70 4.47
C GLY A 96 -15.65 -12.12 3.00
N CYS A 97 -14.94 -11.45 2.09
CA CYS A 97 -15.02 -11.74 0.65
C CYS A 97 -14.05 -12.86 0.25
N GLU A 98 -14.58 -14.06 -0.06
CA GLU A 98 -13.79 -15.22 -0.47
C GLU A 98 -13.06 -15.02 -1.82
N ASP A 99 -13.59 -14.15 -2.69
CA ASP A 99 -13.01 -13.86 -4.00
C ASP A 99 -11.72 -13.03 -3.94
N ILE A 100 -11.49 -12.27 -2.86
CA ILE A 100 -10.24 -11.54 -2.64
C ILE A 100 -9.21 -12.50 -2.04
N THR A 101 -7.95 -12.44 -2.50
CA THR A 101 -6.85 -13.25 -1.97
C THR A 101 -6.64 -13.01 -0.46
N ASP A 102 -6.20 -14.05 0.28
CA ASP A 102 -5.94 -13.94 1.72
C ASP A 102 -4.91 -12.85 2.04
N ASP A 103 -3.83 -12.80 1.24
CA ASP A 103 -2.90 -11.69 1.22
C ASP A 103 -3.32 -10.74 0.10
N PHE A 104 -3.34 -9.44 0.37
CA PHE A 104 -3.74 -8.41 -0.57
C PHE A 104 -3.03 -7.09 -0.30
N PHE A 105 -2.93 -6.23 -1.31
CA PHE A 105 -2.39 -4.89 -1.17
C PHE A 105 -3.51 -3.89 -0.94
N TRP A 106 -3.39 -3.08 0.11
CA TRP A 106 -4.26 -1.93 0.34
C TRP A 106 -3.71 -0.68 -0.30
N PHE A 107 -4.54 -0.03 -1.09
CA PHE A 107 -4.27 1.23 -1.78
C PHE A 107 -5.23 2.33 -1.34
N ASN A 108 -4.73 3.55 -1.33
CA ASN A 108 -5.56 4.74 -1.37
C ASN A 108 -5.66 5.24 -2.82
N ASP A 109 -6.66 6.07 -3.08
CA ASP A 109 -6.93 6.70 -4.37
C ASP A 109 -5.85 7.68 -4.84
N ASP A 110 -5.04 8.17 -3.91
CA ASP A 110 -3.97 9.16 -4.11
C ASP A 110 -2.55 8.55 -4.14
N PHE A 111 -2.42 7.23 -4.37
CA PHE A 111 -1.12 6.56 -4.51
C PHE A 111 -0.77 6.33 -5.98
N PHE A 112 0.45 6.71 -6.37
CA PHE A 112 0.97 6.56 -7.73
C PHE A 112 2.26 5.75 -7.71
N ILE A 113 2.30 4.68 -8.49
CA ILE A 113 3.46 3.79 -8.61
C ILE A 113 4.28 4.27 -9.81
N MET A 114 5.36 5.01 -9.55
CA MET A 114 6.12 5.70 -10.60
C MET A 114 7.11 4.80 -11.33
N LYS A 115 7.54 3.69 -10.70
CA LYS A 115 8.47 2.70 -11.28
C LYS A 115 7.98 1.28 -11.08
N PRO A 116 8.39 0.31 -11.92
CA PRO A 116 8.00 -1.09 -11.76
C PRO A 116 8.29 -1.63 -10.37
N CYS A 117 7.26 -2.21 -9.73
CA CYS A 117 7.32 -2.75 -8.38
C CYS A 117 7.51 -4.27 -8.39
N ASP A 118 8.43 -4.77 -7.57
CA ASP A 118 8.52 -6.20 -7.26
C ASP A 118 7.51 -6.56 -6.16
N THR A 119 6.32 -6.98 -6.57
CA THR A 119 5.24 -7.33 -5.64
C THR A 119 5.43 -8.67 -4.95
N GLU A 120 6.37 -9.51 -5.39
CA GLU A 120 6.67 -10.80 -4.75
C GLU A 120 7.56 -10.66 -3.52
N ASN A 121 8.55 -9.78 -3.60
CA ASN A 121 9.48 -9.50 -2.51
C ASN A 121 9.11 -8.20 -1.79
N PHE A 122 7.81 -7.84 -1.82
CA PHE A 122 7.33 -6.60 -1.23
C PHE A 122 7.47 -6.65 0.30
N ILE A 123 8.11 -5.64 0.85
CA ILE A 123 8.23 -5.43 2.30
C ILE A 123 7.52 -4.12 2.64
N ASN A 124 6.70 -4.14 3.69
CA ASN A 124 5.98 -2.96 4.15
C ASN A 124 6.94 -1.84 4.63
N PHE A 125 6.44 -0.63 4.70
CA PHE A 125 7.23 0.54 5.04
C PHE A 125 6.76 1.20 6.33
N VAL A 126 7.71 1.82 7.04
CA VAL A 126 7.44 2.68 8.20
C VAL A 126 8.23 3.98 8.08
N ASP A 127 7.66 5.05 8.62
CA ASP A 127 8.35 6.33 8.78
C ASP A 127 8.59 6.61 10.29
N GLY A 128 9.56 5.88 10.87
CA GLY A 128 9.91 6.00 12.29
C GLY A 128 8.83 5.51 13.24
N THR A 129 8.68 6.18 14.40
CA THR A 129 7.74 5.83 15.46
C THR A 129 6.48 6.70 15.44
N LEU A 130 5.39 6.20 16.03
CA LEU A 130 4.18 7.00 16.26
C LEU A 130 4.48 8.20 17.18
N GLU A 131 5.35 8.00 18.20
CA GLU A 131 5.76 9.10 19.08
C GLU A 131 6.37 10.26 18.29
N ARG A 132 7.36 9.98 17.43
CA ARG A 132 7.99 11.00 16.58
C ARG A 132 6.94 11.70 15.71
N ARG A 133 6.08 10.93 15.03
CA ARG A 133 5.05 11.50 14.15
C ARG A 133 4.04 12.36 14.88
N ILE A 134 3.63 11.96 16.08
CA ILE A 134 2.73 12.76 16.93
C ILE A 134 3.39 14.08 17.35
N GLN A 135 4.67 14.05 17.73
CA GLN A 135 5.41 15.26 18.11
C GLN A 135 5.53 16.26 16.94
N GLU A 136 5.88 15.77 15.75
CA GLU A 136 5.93 16.58 14.51
C GLU A 136 4.58 17.26 14.23
N LEU A 137 3.51 16.48 14.13
CA LEU A 137 2.17 16.98 13.84
C LEU A 137 1.65 17.93 14.94
N HIS A 138 1.98 17.64 16.21
CA HIS A 138 1.59 18.50 17.32
C HIS A 138 2.29 19.86 17.26
N SER A 139 3.55 19.91 16.86
CA SER A 139 4.30 21.16 16.67
C SER A 139 3.78 21.99 15.49
N GLU A 140 3.31 21.34 14.44
CA GLU A 140 2.81 22.01 13.22
C GLU A 140 1.37 22.52 13.36
N SER A 141 0.48 21.74 13.94
CA SER A 141 -0.98 21.99 13.91
C SER A 141 -1.71 21.67 15.21
N GLY A 142 -0.98 21.40 16.30
CA GLY A 142 -1.53 21.01 17.58
C GLY A 142 -2.20 19.65 17.59
N MET A 143 -2.98 19.36 18.64
CA MET A 143 -3.68 18.08 18.82
C MET A 143 -4.99 18.05 18.01
N ASN A 144 -4.87 18.04 16.69
CA ASN A 144 -6.00 17.92 15.77
C ASN A 144 -6.65 16.52 15.80
N PRO A 145 -7.81 16.28 15.16
CA PRO A 145 -8.49 14.98 15.17
C PRO A 145 -7.61 13.81 14.66
N TYR A 146 -6.78 14.03 13.66
CA TYR A 146 -5.87 13.01 13.13
C TYR A 146 -4.78 12.67 14.15
N THR A 147 -4.09 13.66 14.70
CA THR A 147 -3.06 13.49 15.74
C THR A 147 -3.61 12.73 16.96
N ARG A 148 -4.87 13.00 17.36
CA ARG A 148 -5.54 12.26 18.43
C ARG A 148 -5.72 10.76 18.10
N THR A 149 -5.99 10.42 16.86
CA THR A 149 -6.13 8.99 16.47
C THR A 149 -4.80 8.26 16.48
N LEU A 150 -3.69 8.91 16.09
CA LEU A 150 -2.34 8.37 16.23
C LEU A 150 -1.96 8.17 17.70
N PHE A 151 -2.22 9.18 18.53
CA PHE A 151 -1.99 9.10 19.97
C PHE A 151 -2.76 7.95 20.62
N LYS A 152 -4.04 7.76 20.24
CA LYS A 152 -4.83 6.62 20.70
C LYS A 152 -4.21 5.29 20.30
N ALA A 153 -3.76 5.16 19.04
CA ALA A 153 -3.07 3.95 18.56
C ALA A 153 -1.82 3.67 19.39
N GLN A 154 -0.99 4.67 19.59
CA GLN A 154 0.23 4.58 20.40
C GLN A 154 -0.08 4.09 21.82
N GLN A 155 -1.03 4.72 22.52
CA GLN A 155 -1.38 4.36 23.89
C GLN A 155 -1.90 2.91 23.99
N GLU A 156 -2.76 2.49 23.07
CA GLU A 156 -3.27 1.11 23.05
C GLU A 156 -2.14 0.10 22.77
N LEU A 157 -1.24 0.35 21.82
CA LEU A 157 -0.11 -0.52 21.50
C LEU A 157 0.86 -0.64 22.68
N ILE A 158 1.24 0.48 23.31
CA ILE A 158 2.14 0.49 24.48
C ILE A 158 1.51 -0.27 25.65
N SER A 159 0.23 -0.06 25.92
CA SER A 159 -0.50 -0.75 27.01
C SER A 159 -0.52 -2.27 26.84
N MET A 160 -0.47 -2.74 25.60
CA MET A 160 -0.42 -4.16 25.23
C MET A 160 1.02 -4.68 25.00
N HIS A 161 2.04 -3.90 25.29
CA HIS A 161 3.46 -4.23 25.08
C HIS A 161 3.85 -4.56 23.63
N TYR A 162 3.20 -3.91 22.66
CA TYR A 162 3.58 -3.96 21.25
C TYR A 162 4.51 -2.80 20.90
N PRO A 163 5.31 -2.94 19.80
CA PRO A 163 5.99 -1.80 19.19
C PRO A 163 5.01 -0.69 18.79
N GLU A 164 5.53 0.51 18.51
CA GLU A 164 4.71 1.65 18.11
C GLU A 164 5.27 2.32 16.84
N MET A 165 5.63 1.49 15.84
CA MET A 165 6.11 1.98 14.55
C MET A 165 5.00 2.63 13.75
N ASN A 166 5.33 3.70 13.02
CA ASN A 166 4.40 4.42 12.15
C ASN A 166 4.34 3.78 10.76
N TYR A 167 3.30 2.98 10.50
CA TYR A 167 3.00 2.41 9.17
C TYR A 167 2.01 3.29 8.37
N ASP A 168 1.54 4.41 8.92
CA ASP A 168 0.65 5.34 8.22
C ASP A 168 1.42 6.25 7.25
N VAL A 169 2.19 5.61 6.39
CA VAL A 169 2.86 6.21 5.24
C VAL A 169 1.95 6.11 3.99
N HIS A 170 2.10 7.06 3.07
CA HIS A 170 1.29 7.09 1.84
C HIS A 170 1.87 6.15 0.76
N LEU A 171 2.01 4.88 1.14
CA LEU A 171 2.56 3.79 0.32
C LEU A 171 1.61 2.59 0.31
N PRO A 172 1.63 1.75 -0.72
CA PRO A 172 0.93 0.47 -0.69
C PRO A 172 1.31 -0.33 0.56
N MET A 173 0.36 -1.07 1.12
CA MET A 173 0.63 -1.93 2.26
C MET A 173 0.09 -3.34 2.02
N LEU A 174 0.94 -4.33 2.23
CA LEU A 174 0.57 -5.74 2.16
C LEU A 174 -0.11 -6.16 3.47
N PHE A 175 -1.34 -6.64 3.34
CA PHE A 175 -2.17 -7.16 4.42
C PHE A 175 -2.46 -8.65 4.25
N ASN A 176 -2.74 -9.32 5.36
CA ASN A 176 -3.32 -10.66 5.41
C ASN A 176 -4.65 -10.60 6.15
N LYS A 177 -5.73 -11.19 5.62
CA LYS A 177 -7.09 -11.14 6.19
C LYS A 177 -7.16 -11.55 7.64
N LYS A 178 -6.58 -12.70 8.02
CA LYS A 178 -6.58 -13.21 9.40
C LYS A 178 -5.86 -12.28 10.36
N LEU A 179 -4.75 -11.70 9.92
CA LEU A 179 -3.96 -10.76 10.72
C LEU A 179 -4.69 -9.41 10.86
N VAL A 180 -5.42 -8.96 9.84
CA VAL A 180 -6.29 -7.78 9.92
C VAL A 180 -7.41 -8.01 10.94
N GLU A 181 -8.09 -9.14 10.86
CA GLU A 181 -9.14 -9.54 11.82
C GLU A 181 -8.62 -9.55 13.27
N ASN A 182 -7.46 -10.18 13.50
CA ASN A 182 -6.81 -10.19 14.81
C ASN A 182 -6.54 -8.75 15.31
N SER A 183 -6.10 -7.86 14.44
CA SER A 183 -5.78 -6.47 14.78
C SER A 183 -7.03 -5.66 15.15
N ILE A 184 -8.10 -5.81 14.36
CA ILE A 184 -9.39 -5.14 14.61
C ILE A 184 -10.00 -5.59 15.95
N ASN A 185 -9.86 -6.86 16.31
CA ASN A 185 -10.40 -7.41 17.54
C ASN A 185 -9.59 -6.99 18.78
N LYS A 186 -8.31 -6.72 18.64
CA LYS A 186 -7.42 -6.34 19.76
C LYS A 186 -7.36 -4.85 20.04
N CYS A 187 -7.51 -4.01 19.01
CA CYS A 187 -7.26 -2.58 19.12
C CYS A 187 -8.46 -1.78 18.60
N SER A 188 -8.90 -0.81 19.40
CA SER A 188 -10.04 0.05 19.03
C SER A 188 -9.64 1.24 18.18
N SER A 189 -8.34 1.55 18.12
CA SER A 189 -7.84 2.65 17.31
C SER A 189 -8.17 2.48 15.83
N PRO A 190 -8.52 3.56 15.14
CA PRO A 190 -8.82 3.53 13.71
C PRO A 190 -7.59 3.54 12.80
N GLN A 191 -6.37 3.65 13.36
CA GLN A 191 -5.12 3.67 12.60
C GLN A 191 -4.72 2.25 12.16
N MET A 192 -5.47 1.72 11.20
CA MET A 192 -5.40 0.32 10.81
C MET A 192 -4.02 -0.15 10.37
N ARG A 193 -3.27 0.69 9.65
CA ARG A 193 -1.94 0.34 9.14
C ARG A 193 -0.96 0.13 10.29
N SER A 194 -0.86 1.12 11.19
CA SER A 194 0.04 1.05 12.35
C SER A 194 -0.40 0.00 13.36
N VAL A 195 -1.69 -0.15 13.60
CA VAL A 195 -2.23 -1.21 14.47
C VAL A 195 -1.89 -2.60 13.92
N TYR A 196 -2.16 -2.85 12.64
CA TYR A 196 -1.86 -4.11 11.97
C TYR A 196 -0.36 -4.44 12.00
N GLY A 197 0.48 -3.50 11.59
CA GLY A 197 1.93 -3.70 11.51
C GLY A 197 2.55 -4.06 12.86
N ASN A 198 2.17 -3.32 13.91
CA ASN A 198 2.74 -3.50 15.25
C ASN A 198 2.21 -4.74 15.98
N ILE A 199 0.89 -5.00 15.95
CA ILE A 199 0.30 -6.18 16.62
C ILE A 199 0.82 -7.48 16.02
N ASN A 200 1.00 -7.53 14.70
CA ASN A 200 1.44 -8.74 14.01
C ASN A 200 2.97 -8.76 13.76
N ARG A 201 3.69 -7.75 14.24
CA ARG A 201 5.16 -7.62 14.08
C ARG A 201 5.59 -7.80 12.63
N ILE A 202 4.87 -7.14 11.72
CA ILE A 202 5.11 -7.21 10.28
C ILE A 202 6.51 -6.65 9.97
N GLU A 203 7.25 -7.38 9.15
CA GLU A 203 8.56 -6.93 8.65
C GLU A 203 8.41 -5.62 7.87
N TYR A 204 9.37 -4.72 8.03
CA TYR A 204 9.34 -3.40 7.40
C TYR A 204 10.72 -2.91 6.98
N ARG A 205 10.70 -1.97 6.04
CA ARG A 205 11.82 -1.07 5.72
C ARG A 205 11.48 0.35 6.16
N VAL A 206 12.48 1.08 6.60
CA VAL A 206 12.30 2.51 6.89
C VAL A 206 12.30 3.28 5.58
N HIS A 207 11.27 4.08 5.36
CA HIS A 207 11.11 4.93 4.19
C HIS A 207 10.40 6.23 4.60
N PRO A 208 10.87 7.40 4.17
CA PRO A 208 10.14 8.64 4.44
C PRO A 208 8.76 8.60 3.78
N ASP A 209 7.82 9.36 4.32
CA ASP A 209 6.51 9.54 3.68
C ASP A 209 6.70 10.18 2.29
N VAL A 210 5.97 9.66 1.31
CA VAL A 210 6.05 10.08 -0.10
C VAL A 210 4.96 11.10 -0.48
N LYS A 211 4.20 11.59 0.50
CA LYS A 211 3.16 12.58 0.24
C LYS A 211 3.78 13.94 -0.06
N VAL A 212 3.47 14.45 -1.25
CA VAL A 212 3.96 15.74 -1.74
C VAL A 212 2.91 16.81 -1.53
N TYR A 213 3.31 17.89 -0.87
CA TYR A 213 2.49 19.08 -0.64
C TYR A 213 2.98 20.30 -1.41
N ASP A 214 4.20 20.26 -1.92
CA ASP A 214 4.81 21.31 -2.72
C ASP A 214 4.24 21.31 -4.14
N LEU A 215 3.84 22.49 -4.63
CA LEU A 215 3.30 22.65 -5.97
C LEU A 215 4.38 22.69 -7.06
N GLU A 216 5.63 22.97 -6.71
CA GLU A 216 6.72 23.22 -7.64
C GLU A 216 7.76 22.09 -7.73
N SER A 217 7.81 21.20 -6.74
CA SER A 217 8.75 20.08 -6.68
C SER A 217 8.21 18.83 -7.35
N ILE A 218 9.08 18.14 -8.10
CA ILE A 218 8.85 16.80 -8.64
C ILE A 218 9.94 15.90 -8.08
N PRO A 219 9.68 15.17 -6.97
CA PRO A 219 10.69 14.29 -6.40
C PRO A 219 10.86 13.03 -7.27
N ASP A 220 12.11 12.56 -7.40
CA ASP A 220 12.41 11.28 -8.07
C ASP A 220 12.21 10.12 -7.09
N TYR A 221 10.95 9.78 -6.83
CA TYR A 221 10.58 8.66 -5.99
C TYR A 221 9.99 7.51 -6.82
N ASP A 222 10.09 6.29 -6.29
CA ASP A 222 9.46 5.11 -6.89
C ASP A 222 7.94 5.11 -6.67
N TYR A 223 7.50 5.85 -5.66
CA TYR A 223 6.10 6.05 -5.27
C TYR A 223 5.85 7.52 -5.01
N LEU A 224 4.66 8.01 -5.33
CA LEU A 224 4.21 9.36 -5.00
C LEU A 224 2.80 9.29 -4.40
N SER A 225 2.49 10.23 -3.52
CA SER A 225 1.13 10.55 -3.10
C SER A 225 0.95 12.06 -3.11
N THR A 226 -0.24 12.52 -3.41
CA THR A 226 -0.58 13.95 -3.48
C THR A 226 -1.82 14.26 -2.64
N ASN A 227 -2.08 15.52 -2.43
CA ASN A 227 -3.41 15.99 -2.09
C ASN A 227 -4.08 16.58 -3.34
N GLU A 228 -5.37 16.80 -3.29
CA GLU A 228 -6.17 17.35 -4.39
C GLU A 228 -5.55 18.61 -5.03
N LYS A 229 -5.08 19.57 -4.22
CA LYS A 229 -4.47 20.81 -4.71
C LYS A 229 -3.14 20.55 -5.43
N THR A 230 -2.28 19.72 -4.84
CA THR A 230 -0.98 19.38 -5.43
C THR A 230 -1.15 18.59 -6.73
N PHE A 231 -2.15 17.70 -6.78
CA PHE A 231 -2.48 16.94 -7.98
C PHE A 231 -3.09 17.81 -9.07
N SER A 232 -4.09 18.64 -8.74
CA SER A 232 -4.84 19.42 -9.75
C SER A 232 -4.05 20.59 -10.33
N SER A 233 -3.24 21.27 -9.50
CA SER A 233 -2.60 22.55 -9.87
C SER A 233 -1.08 22.55 -9.77
N GLY A 234 -0.45 21.49 -9.22
CA GLY A 234 0.99 21.41 -9.03
C GLY A 234 1.72 20.72 -10.18
N LYS A 235 3.03 20.99 -10.30
CA LYS A 235 3.91 20.33 -11.30
C LYS A 235 3.97 18.82 -11.11
N VAL A 236 3.86 18.31 -9.88
CA VAL A 236 3.84 16.87 -9.63
C VAL A 236 2.59 16.22 -10.22
N GLY A 237 1.42 16.84 -10.10
CA GLY A 237 0.20 16.34 -10.72
C GLY A 237 0.27 16.39 -12.26
N GLU A 238 0.84 17.45 -12.83
CA GLU A 238 1.10 17.53 -14.26
C GLU A 238 2.04 16.40 -14.72
N TYR A 239 3.13 16.17 -14.00
CA TYR A 239 4.07 15.08 -14.26
C TYR A 239 3.42 13.71 -14.22
N ILE A 240 2.57 13.44 -13.20
CA ILE A 240 1.82 12.18 -13.09
C ILE A 240 0.89 12.01 -14.30
N ARG A 241 0.15 13.05 -14.69
CA ARG A 241 -0.76 13.02 -15.84
C ARG A 241 -0.03 12.80 -17.17
N GLN A 242 1.15 13.38 -17.34
CA GLN A 242 1.98 13.17 -18.53
C GLN A 242 2.60 11.77 -18.57
N THR A 243 3.01 11.24 -17.39
CA THR A 243 3.60 9.90 -17.29
C THR A 243 2.58 8.80 -17.60
N PHE A 244 1.34 8.98 -17.15
CA PHE A 244 0.26 8.00 -17.31
C PHE A 244 -0.85 8.54 -18.21
N ASP A 245 -0.52 8.99 -19.40
CA ASP A 245 -1.44 9.62 -20.36
C ASP A 245 -2.44 8.63 -21.00
N LYS A 246 -2.12 7.33 -20.99
CA LYS A 246 -2.98 6.30 -21.59
C LYS A 246 -4.04 5.81 -20.61
N PRO A 247 -5.32 5.70 -21.04
CA PRO A 247 -6.37 5.11 -20.24
C PRO A 247 -6.01 3.68 -19.78
N SER A 248 -6.36 3.36 -18.54
CA SER A 248 -6.26 1.99 -18.02
C SER A 248 -7.47 1.15 -18.43
N ARG A 249 -7.34 -0.18 -18.34
CA ARG A 249 -8.48 -1.12 -18.55
C ARG A 249 -9.61 -0.94 -17.54
N PHE A 250 -9.40 -0.15 -16.51
CA PHE A 250 -10.39 0.15 -15.47
C PHE A 250 -11.27 1.36 -15.79
N GLU A 251 -11.02 2.05 -16.88
CA GLU A 251 -11.80 3.21 -17.34
C GLU A 251 -12.83 2.79 -18.40
N VAL A 252 -14.03 3.40 -18.37
CA VAL A 252 -15.16 3.16 -19.33
C VAL A 252 -15.69 4.46 -19.90
#